data_032824a2854b40cf5cba72e6e0e206ed
#
_entry.id   032824a2854b40cf5cba72e6e0e206ed
#
_cell.length_a   1.000
_cell.length_b   1.000
_cell.length_c   1.000
_cell.angle_alpha   90.00
_cell.angle_beta   90.00
_cell.angle_gamma   90.00
#
_symmetry.space_group_name_H-M   'P 1'
#
loop_
_entity.id
_entity.type
_entity.pdbx_description
1 polymer ?
#
loop_
_entity_poly.entity_id
_entity_poly.type
_entity_poly.pdbx_seq_one_letter_code
_entity_poly.pdbx_strand_id
1 'polypeptide(L)'
;MADAFLPLNIFLTPTLLGVAGHKGGTTNYARVQKDVLLRLKQDKTAHCTTMIDFYALGKGFPGVAHSSTSSTARDRVKLIENEWMKDICGLIPDYRPDLRFIPHLCLHEFEALLFSDPLLFADAAGHPELAQDLRKIREALIT
;
A
#
# COMPACT_ATOMS: atom_id res chain seq x y z
N MET A 1 11.87 -8.55 -6.44
CA MET A 1 10.79 -7.65 -6.91
C MET A 1 11.35 -6.35 -7.51
N ALA A 2 12.35 -5.71 -6.90
CA ALA A 2 12.97 -4.49 -7.47
C ALA A 2 13.53 -4.71 -8.88
N ASP A 3 14.14 -5.84 -9.14
CA ASP A 3 14.78 -6.15 -10.44
C ASP A 3 13.81 -6.22 -11.62
N ALA A 4 12.52 -6.50 -11.37
CA ALA A 4 11.50 -6.57 -12.43
C ALA A 4 11.25 -5.22 -13.12
N PHE A 5 11.61 -4.11 -12.48
CA PHE A 5 11.40 -2.76 -12.98
C PHE A 5 12.65 -2.14 -13.62
N LEU A 6 13.83 -2.78 -13.47
CA LEU A 6 15.08 -2.30 -14.04
C LEU A 6 15.05 -2.13 -15.57
N PRO A 7 14.41 -3.03 -16.34
CA PRO A 7 14.30 -2.85 -17.79
C PRO A 7 13.49 -1.61 -18.20
N LEU A 8 12.67 -1.09 -17.27
CA LEU A 8 11.88 0.12 -17.47
C LEU A 8 12.57 1.39 -16.93
N ASN A 9 13.82 1.29 -16.47
CA ASN A 9 14.55 2.35 -15.77
C ASN A 9 13.80 2.88 -14.52
N ILE A 10 13.04 2.02 -13.86
CA ILE A 10 12.35 2.33 -12.61
C ILE A 10 13.11 1.72 -11.44
N PHE A 11 13.56 2.55 -10.54
CA PHE A 11 14.30 2.17 -9.33
C PHE A 11 13.38 2.30 -8.12
N LEU A 12 13.14 1.19 -7.42
CA LEU A 12 12.32 1.16 -6.21
C LEU A 12 13.21 1.23 -4.97
N THR A 13 12.96 2.20 -4.12
CA THR A 13 13.61 2.33 -2.81
C THR A 13 12.57 2.09 -1.71
N PRO A 14 12.37 0.85 -1.25
CA PRO A 14 11.39 0.55 -0.22
C PRO A 14 11.80 1.17 1.12
N THR A 15 10.82 1.71 1.83
CA THR A 15 10.99 2.26 3.17
C THR A 15 9.92 1.71 4.08
N LEU A 16 10.33 1.09 5.17
CA LEU A 16 9.38 0.59 6.16
C LEU A 16 8.79 1.73 6.98
N LEU A 17 7.47 1.75 7.07
CA LEU A 17 6.75 2.60 8.00
C LEU A 17 6.83 1.97 9.40
N GLY A 18 7.61 2.54 10.28
CA GLY A 18 7.68 2.01 11.63
C GLY A 18 8.95 2.31 12.39
N VAL A 19 8.92 2.06 13.70
CA VAL A 19 10.10 1.99 14.55
C VAL A 19 10.47 0.53 14.69
N ALA A 20 11.75 0.21 14.61
CA ALA A 20 12.27 -1.12 14.91
C ALA A 20 11.73 -1.60 16.27
N GLY A 21 11.13 -2.79 16.30
CA GLY A 21 10.59 -3.40 17.52
C GLY A 21 9.06 -3.30 17.72
N HIS A 22 8.32 -2.50 16.95
CA HIS A 22 6.86 -2.50 17.01
C HIS A 22 6.29 -3.40 15.90
N LYS A 23 5.78 -4.56 16.30
CA LYS A 23 5.11 -5.52 15.40
C LYS A 23 3.60 -5.33 15.52
N GLY A 24 2.99 -4.92 14.40
CA GLY A 24 1.53 -4.84 14.25
C GLY A 24 0.89 -3.62 14.91
N GLY A 25 -0.35 -3.39 14.59
CA GLY A 25 -1.19 -2.32 15.14
C GLY A 25 -1.73 -1.38 14.06
N THR A 26 -2.66 -0.53 14.49
CA THR A 26 -3.28 0.48 13.64
C THR A 26 -2.25 1.48 13.13
N THR A 27 -2.24 1.71 11.83
CA THR A 27 -1.31 2.66 11.20
C THR A 27 -1.67 4.09 11.59
N ASN A 28 -0.71 4.81 12.18
CA ASN A 28 -0.89 6.19 12.63
C ASN A 28 -0.65 7.17 11.48
N TYR A 29 -1.65 8.00 11.17
CA TYR A 29 -1.58 8.96 10.07
C TYR A 29 -0.43 9.97 10.21
N ALA A 30 -0.27 10.58 11.38
CA ALA A 30 0.76 11.62 11.57
C ALA A 30 2.18 11.11 11.28
N ARG A 31 2.44 9.83 11.55
CA ARG A 31 3.71 9.20 11.20
C ARG A 31 3.86 9.02 9.71
N VAL A 32 2.84 8.43 9.05
CA VAL A 32 2.86 8.23 7.60
C VAL A 32 3.00 9.56 6.87
N GLN A 33 2.25 10.58 7.29
CA GLN A 33 2.33 11.94 6.77
C GLN A 33 3.76 12.48 6.86
N LYS A 34 4.40 12.38 8.04
CA LYS A 34 5.77 12.83 8.24
C LYS A 34 6.75 12.15 7.29
N ASP A 35 6.63 10.83 7.12
CA ASP A 35 7.51 10.06 6.26
C ASP A 35 7.32 10.41 4.78
N VAL A 36 6.07 10.56 4.32
CA VAL A 36 5.75 11.00 2.95
C VAL A 36 6.28 12.41 2.69
N LEU A 37 6.03 13.36 3.61
CA LEU A 37 6.53 14.73 3.49
C LEU A 37 8.06 14.78 3.42
N LEU A 38 8.74 13.96 4.23
CA LEU A 38 10.20 13.87 4.23
C LEU A 38 10.70 13.40 2.87
N ARG A 39 10.12 12.34 2.30
CA ARG A 39 10.53 11.78 1.00
C ARG A 39 10.31 12.77 -0.14
N LEU A 40 9.14 13.39 -0.21
CA LEU A 40 8.83 14.37 -1.25
C LEU A 40 9.72 15.61 -1.20
N LYS A 41 10.21 15.98 0.00
CA LYS A 41 11.14 17.12 0.19
C LYS A 41 12.60 16.76 -0.10
N GLN A 42 13.01 15.52 0.19
CA GLN A 42 14.39 15.07 -0.01
C GLN A 42 14.78 15.00 -1.48
N ASP A 43 13.89 14.51 -2.33
CA ASP A 43 14.12 14.41 -3.77
C ASP A 43 12.93 14.99 -4.54
N LYS A 44 13.18 16.06 -5.30
CA LYS A 44 12.15 16.74 -6.10
C LYS A 44 11.80 16.03 -7.40
N THR A 45 12.55 15.01 -7.77
CA THR A 45 12.36 14.23 -9.01
C THR A 45 11.70 12.89 -8.77
N ALA A 46 11.89 12.31 -7.59
CA ALA A 46 11.33 11.02 -7.24
C ALA A 46 9.81 11.06 -7.02
N HIS A 47 9.16 9.97 -7.41
CA HIS A 47 7.77 9.70 -7.04
C HIS A 47 7.73 8.96 -5.71
N CYS A 48 6.71 9.21 -4.92
CA CYS A 48 6.45 8.56 -3.65
C CYS A 48 5.10 7.84 -3.72
N THR A 49 5.09 6.55 -3.46
CA THR A 49 3.85 5.78 -3.32
C THR A 49 3.82 5.10 -1.96
N THR A 50 2.65 4.67 -1.56
CA THR A 50 2.44 3.95 -0.31
C THR A 50 1.86 2.57 -0.58
N MET A 51 2.04 1.66 0.36
CA MET A 51 1.48 0.33 0.34
C MET A 51 1.04 -0.01 1.76
N ILE A 52 -0.17 0.41 2.10
CA ILE A 52 -0.74 0.30 3.44
C ILE A 52 -2.03 -0.51 3.35
N ASP A 53 -2.18 -1.46 4.26
CA ASP A 53 -3.42 -2.22 4.36
C ASP A 53 -4.58 -1.31 4.76
N PHE A 54 -5.65 -1.34 3.96
CA PHE A 54 -6.87 -0.56 4.19
C PHE A 54 -7.50 -0.84 5.56
N TYR A 55 -7.47 -2.10 6.01
CA TYR A 55 -8.07 -2.49 7.28
C TYR A 55 -7.21 -2.12 8.50
N ALA A 56 -5.92 -1.82 8.29
CA ALA A 56 -5.02 -1.35 9.34
C ALA A 56 -5.03 0.17 9.52
N LEU A 57 -5.87 0.92 8.78
CA LEU A 57 -5.91 2.38 8.88
C LEU A 57 -6.45 2.85 10.23
N GLY A 58 -5.73 3.78 10.85
CA GLY A 58 -6.20 4.50 12.04
C GLY A 58 -7.28 5.53 11.70
N LYS A 59 -8.13 5.83 12.68
CA LYS A 59 -9.23 6.82 12.55
C LYS A 59 -8.76 8.22 12.14
N GLY A 60 -7.49 8.55 12.33
CA GLY A 60 -6.90 9.84 11.98
C GLY A 60 -6.55 10.02 10.50
N PHE A 61 -6.71 9.00 9.66
CA PHE A 61 -6.49 9.17 8.22
C PHE A 61 -7.55 10.06 7.57
N PRO A 62 -7.14 10.98 6.68
CA PRO A 62 -8.06 11.80 5.91
C PRO A 62 -9.11 10.95 5.19
N GLY A 63 -10.36 11.35 5.26
CA GLY A 63 -11.46 10.66 4.59
C GLY A 63 -12.02 9.42 5.31
N VAL A 64 -11.32 8.83 6.29
CA VAL A 64 -11.80 7.61 6.98
C VAL A 64 -13.15 7.84 7.66
N ALA A 65 -13.34 8.96 8.35
CA ALA A 65 -14.60 9.28 9.01
C ALA A 65 -15.79 9.40 8.03
N HIS A 66 -15.54 9.90 6.82
CA HIS A 66 -16.57 10.10 5.79
C HIS A 66 -16.76 8.86 4.90
N SER A 67 -15.79 7.95 4.89
CA SER A 67 -15.83 6.77 4.03
C SER A 67 -16.88 5.74 4.45
N SER A 68 -17.39 5.81 5.67
CA SER A 68 -18.42 4.88 6.18
C SER A 68 -19.75 4.94 5.43
N THR A 69 -20.01 6.05 4.71
CA THR A 69 -21.22 6.25 3.90
C THR A 69 -21.11 5.68 2.48
N SER A 70 -19.92 5.28 2.06
CA SER A 70 -19.68 4.73 0.71
C SER A 70 -20.16 3.28 0.61
N SER A 71 -20.72 2.91 -0.54
CA SER A 71 -21.40 1.63 -0.77
C SER A 71 -20.44 0.44 -0.88
N THR A 72 -19.23 0.65 -1.38
CA THR A 72 -18.25 -0.43 -1.59
C THR A 72 -16.91 -0.12 -0.91
N ALA A 73 -16.15 -1.17 -0.58
CA ALA A 73 -14.79 -1.02 -0.04
C ALA A 73 -13.86 -0.29 -1.02
N ARG A 74 -14.03 -0.52 -2.32
CA ARG A 74 -13.26 0.17 -3.37
C ARG A 74 -13.55 1.67 -3.41
N ASP A 75 -14.81 2.08 -3.23
CA ASP A 75 -15.17 3.50 -3.21
C ASP A 75 -14.63 4.17 -1.95
N ARG A 76 -14.63 3.46 -0.82
CA ARG A 76 -14.01 3.92 0.42
C ARG A 76 -12.52 4.16 0.26
N VAL A 77 -11.79 3.22 -0.34
CA VAL A 77 -10.36 3.36 -0.63
C VAL A 77 -10.11 4.59 -1.48
N LYS A 78 -10.82 4.75 -2.62
CA LYS A 78 -10.66 5.91 -3.50
C LYS A 78 -10.92 7.24 -2.79
N LEU A 79 -11.95 7.29 -1.94
CA LEU A 79 -12.26 8.49 -1.18
C LEU A 79 -11.10 8.85 -0.24
N ILE A 80 -10.59 7.87 0.51
CA ILE A 80 -9.48 8.07 1.45
C ILE A 80 -8.21 8.49 0.70
N GLU A 81 -7.85 7.82 -0.40
CA GLU A 81 -6.70 8.19 -1.22
C GLU A 81 -6.81 9.63 -1.75
N ASN A 82 -7.98 10.05 -2.19
CA ASN A 82 -8.22 11.41 -2.67
C ASN A 82 -8.11 12.45 -1.55
N GLU A 83 -8.69 12.20 -0.37
CA GLU A 83 -8.57 13.11 0.77
C GLU A 83 -7.13 13.17 1.30
N TRP A 84 -6.43 12.06 1.29
CA TRP A 84 -5.01 12.03 1.64
C TRP A 84 -4.16 12.82 0.65
N MET A 85 -4.40 12.68 -0.65
CA MET A 85 -3.75 13.49 -1.67
C MET A 85 -3.96 14.98 -1.42
N LYS A 86 -5.20 15.40 -1.14
CA LYS A 86 -5.53 16.80 -0.85
C LYS A 86 -4.79 17.32 0.38
N ASP A 87 -4.72 16.53 1.45
CA ASP A 87 -4.00 16.90 2.67
C ASP A 87 -2.52 17.14 2.39
N ILE A 88 -1.84 16.22 1.71
CA ILE A 88 -0.42 16.37 1.36
C ILE A 88 -0.20 17.56 0.42
N CYS A 89 -1.07 17.78 -0.57
CA CYS A 89 -0.99 18.94 -1.47
C CYS A 89 -1.15 20.27 -0.71
N GLY A 90 -2.00 20.33 0.28
CA GLY A 90 -2.18 21.52 1.12
C GLY A 90 -0.96 21.85 1.97
N LEU A 91 -0.19 20.83 2.40
CA LEU A 91 0.97 21.00 3.28
C LEU A 91 2.25 21.41 2.54
N ILE A 92 2.45 20.97 1.31
CA ILE A 92 3.68 21.18 0.55
C ILE A 92 3.42 21.46 -0.95
N PRO A 93 2.60 22.47 -1.30
CA PRO A 93 2.22 22.72 -2.69
C PRO A 93 3.42 22.95 -3.63
N ASP A 94 4.47 23.60 -3.13
CA ASP A 94 5.68 23.93 -3.91
C ASP A 94 6.49 22.69 -4.33
N TYR A 95 6.22 21.54 -3.74
CA TYR A 95 6.88 20.27 -4.07
C TYR A 95 6.09 19.42 -5.07
N ARG A 96 4.99 19.94 -5.62
CA ARG A 96 4.15 19.30 -6.62
C ARG A 96 3.75 17.85 -6.24
N PRO A 97 3.18 17.65 -5.04
CA PRO A 97 2.71 16.31 -4.66
C PRO A 97 1.60 15.80 -5.58
N ASP A 98 0.83 16.68 -6.19
CA ASP A 98 -0.17 16.38 -7.22
C ASP A 98 0.37 15.55 -8.39
N LEU A 99 1.66 15.66 -8.70
CA LEU A 99 2.33 14.93 -9.78
C LEU A 99 3.19 13.76 -9.29
N ARG A 100 3.59 13.77 -8.02
CA ARG A 100 4.65 12.88 -7.53
C ARG A 100 4.23 11.96 -6.40
N PHE A 101 3.15 12.28 -5.70
CA PHE A 101 2.61 11.41 -4.66
C PHE A 101 1.48 10.55 -5.22
N ILE A 102 1.57 9.26 -4.99
CA ILE A 102 0.58 8.27 -5.43
C ILE A 102 0.14 7.53 -4.17
N PRO A 103 -0.87 8.05 -3.43
CA PRO A 103 -1.41 7.34 -2.29
C PRO A 103 -2.01 6.02 -2.78
N HIS A 104 -1.61 4.93 -2.15
CA HIS A 104 -2.14 3.61 -2.48
C HIS A 104 -2.44 2.83 -1.21
N LEU A 105 -3.68 2.35 -1.11
CA LEU A 105 -4.17 1.49 -0.06
C LEU A 105 -4.45 0.10 -0.63
N CYS A 106 -3.85 -0.91 -0.01
CA CYS A 106 -4.11 -2.30 -0.36
C CYS A 106 -5.48 -2.71 0.21
N LEU A 107 -6.43 -3.00 -0.67
CA LEU A 107 -7.75 -3.47 -0.27
C LEU A 107 -7.72 -4.91 0.24
N HIS A 108 -6.80 -5.70 -0.27
CA HIS A 108 -6.54 -7.06 0.16
C HIS A 108 -5.22 -7.10 0.91
N GLU A 109 -5.14 -7.96 1.91
CA GLU A 109 -3.89 -8.20 2.62
C GLU A 109 -2.79 -8.62 1.64
N PHE A 110 -1.56 -8.23 1.93
CA PHE A 110 -0.41 -8.56 1.07
C PHE A 110 -0.29 -10.06 0.84
N GLU A 111 -0.65 -10.84 1.84
CA GLU A 111 -0.66 -12.30 1.80
C GLU A 111 -1.59 -12.84 0.72
N ALA A 112 -2.64 -12.14 0.37
CA ALA A 112 -3.54 -12.53 -0.72
C ALA A 112 -2.82 -12.56 -2.08
N LEU A 113 -1.76 -11.75 -2.26
CA LEU A 113 -0.92 -11.78 -3.47
C LEU A 113 -0.17 -13.10 -3.62
N LEU A 114 0.13 -13.78 -2.52
CA LEU A 114 0.80 -15.08 -2.53
C LEU A 114 -0.08 -16.15 -3.20
N PHE A 115 -1.40 -15.98 -3.14
CA PHE A 115 -2.35 -16.86 -3.82
C PHE A 115 -2.58 -16.52 -5.29
N SER A 116 -1.97 -15.46 -5.83
CA SER A 116 -2.08 -15.13 -7.25
C SER A 116 -1.43 -16.21 -8.14
N ASP A 117 -0.33 -16.80 -7.66
CA ASP A 117 0.32 -17.96 -8.27
C ASP A 117 0.68 -19.00 -7.21
N PRO A 118 -0.24 -19.93 -6.89
CA PRO A 118 -0.03 -20.96 -5.88
C PRO A 118 1.13 -21.91 -6.15
N LEU A 119 1.45 -22.15 -7.42
CA LEU A 119 2.56 -23.03 -7.82
C LEU A 119 3.90 -22.37 -7.50
N LEU A 120 4.06 -21.12 -7.95
CA LEU A 120 5.28 -20.34 -7.71
C LEU A 120 5.47 -20.08 -6.20
N PHE A 121 4.38 -19.84 -5.48
CA PHE A 121 4.44 -19.64 -4.03
C PHE A 121 4.88 -20.91 -3.30
N ALA A 122 4.29 -22.07 -3.61
CA ALA A 122 4.65 -23.34 -3.00
C ALA A 122 6.13 -23.70 -3.23
N ASP A 123 6.60 -23.49 -4.46
CA ASP A 123 8.01 -23.71 -4.82
C ASP A 123 8.95 -22.78 -4.06
N ALA A 124 8.67 -21.49 -4.04
CA ALA A 124 9.45 -20.48 -3.32
C ALA A 124 9.48 -20.70 -1.80
N ALA A 125 8.41 -21.29 -1.24
CA ALA A 125 8.33 -21.66 0.16
C ALA A 125 9.07 -22.98 0.48
N GLY A 126 9.57 -23.71 -0.54
CA GLY A 126 10.21 -25.01 -0.37
C GLY A 126 9.24 -26.18 -0.13
N HIS A 127 7.97 -25.98 -0.44
CA HIS A 127 6.88 -26.94 -0.23
C HIS A 127 6.04 -27.17 -1.50
N PRO A 128 6.65 -27.63 -2.61
CA PRO A 128 5.94 -27.79 -3.88
C PRO A 128 4.74 -28.76 -3.80
N GLU A 129 4.74 -29.68 -2.82
CA GLU A 129 3.64 -30.59 -2.57
C GLU A 129 2.33 -29.89 -2.15
N LEU A 130 2.40 -28.69 -1.59
CA LEU A 130 1.23 -27.90 -1.18
C LEU A 130 0.56 -27.12 -2.33
N ALA A 131 1.15 -27.10 -3.50
CA ALA A 131 0.67 -26.29 -4.63
C ALA A 131 -0.79 -26.59 -5.01
N GLN A 132 -1.18 -27.87 -5.00
CA GLN A 132 -2.53 -28.31 -5.33
C GLN A 132 -3.57 -27.83 -4.28
N ASP A 133 -3.22 -27.88 -3.02
CA ASP A 133 -4.13 -27.48 -1.94
C ASP A 133 -4.28 -25.94 -1.90
N LEU A 134 -3.20 -25.21 -2.10
CA LEU A 134 -3.23 -23.75 -2.27
C LEU A 134 -4.09 -23.33 -3.46
N ARG A 135 -4.04 -24.08 -4.56
CA ARG A 135 -4.90 -23.85 -5.73
C ARG A 135 -6.37 -24.02 -5.42
N LYS A 136 -6.75 -25.08 -4.70
CA LYS A 136 -8.14 -25.31 -4.26
C LYS A 136 -8.64 -24.17 -3.36
N ILE A 137 -7.79 -23.70 -2.42
CA ILE A 137 -8.12 -22.57 -1.55
C ILE A 137 -8.38 -21.32 -2.39
N ARG A 138 -7.51 -21.02 -3.35
CA ARG A 138 -7.69 -19.90 -4.26
C ARG A 138 -9.01 -19.97 -5.03
N GLU A 139 -9.33 -21.11 -5.60
CA GLU A 139 -10.57 -21.33 -6.35
C GLU A 139 -11.81 -21.11 -5.48
N ALA A 140 -11.76 -21.53 -4.22
CA ALA A 140 -12.84 -21.31 -3.25
C ALA A 140 -13.02 -19.84 -2.81
N LEU A 141 -11.97 -19.00 -2.93
CA LEU A 141 -12.02 -17.57 -2.57
C LEU A 141 -12.53 -16.67 -3.70
N ILE A 142 -12.55 -17.17 -4.94
CA ILE A 142 -12.94 -16.40 -6.14
C ILE A 142 -14.43 -16.62 -6.48
N THR A 143 -15.06 -17.62 -5.88
CA THR A 143 -16.48 -17.94 -6.07
C THR A 143 -17.37 -17.12 -5.14
#